data_893691800e1624e5500cb35810404877
#
_entry.id   893691800e1624e5500cb35810404877
#
_cell.length_a   1.000
_cell.length_b   1.000
_cell.length_c   1.000
_cell.angle_alpha   90.00
_cell.angle_beta   90.00
_cell.angle_gamma   90.00
#
_symmetry.space_group_name_H-M   'P 1'
#
loop_
_entity.id
_entity.type
_entity.pdbx_description
1 polymer ?
#
loop_
_entity_poly.entity_id
_entity_poly.type
_entity_poly.pdbx_seq_one_letter_code
_entity_poly.pdbx_strand_id
1 'polypeptide(L)'
;MSDNIINVYCDESCHLENEECKTMVVACIRCPQNKVKSISNDIIALKKKHKIWKYAEIKWTKVSKSKIGFYLELLEYFFNNPHLRFRAIVVPNKRKLNHPAFKQDHNTFYYKMIYQLVDYFLRFDCSYNIYADKKENSYNAKKQMHLTRDYLQAHCLQPIKMENITSYKSELMQLNDFLQGAVCFYNRELHNTTTNIAKIKIIEAIKTRSIVLNKNQNHPKFNILIWRPNKK
;
A
#
# COMPACT_ATOMS: atom_id res chain seq x y z
N MET A 1 19.29 0.32 -24.35
CA MET A 1 18.01 0.91 -23.93
C MET A 1 18.00 0.84 -22.42
N SER A 2 17.88 1.96 -21.71
CA SER A 2 17.82 1.90 -20.22
C SER A 2 16.51 1.24 -19.86
N ASP A 3 16.60 0.05 -19.25
CA ASP A 3 15.44 -0.68 -18.77
C ASP A 3 14.64 0.21 -17.82
N ASN A 4 13.45 0.60 -18.24
CA ASN A 4 12.55 1.41 -17.43
C ASN A 4 11.90 0.50 -16.37
N ILE A 5 12.68 0.19 -15.32
CA ILE A 5 12.26 -0.72 -14.27
C ILE A 5 11.49 0.06 -13.19
N ILE A 6 10.30 -0.41 -12.89
CA ILE A 6 9.43 0.14 -11.83
C ILE A 6 9.37 -0.83 -10.65
N ASN A 7 9.67 -0.33 -9.47
CA ASN A 7 9.47 -1.06 -8.23
C ASN A 7 8.08 -0.74 -7.67
N VAL A 8 7.35 -1.79 -7.23
CA VAL A 8 6.03 -1.70 -6.60
C VAL A 8 6.10 -2.41 -5.25
N TYR A 9 5.78 -1.72 -4.18
CA TYR A 9 5.81 -2.22 -2.80
C TYR A 9 4.38 -2.36 -2.30
N CYS A 10 3.93 -3.60 -2.10
CA CYS A 10 2.55 -3.96 -1.74
C CYS A 10 2.48 -4.44 -0.30
N ASP A 11 1.45 -3.99 0.41
CA ASP A 11 1.15 -4.38 1.78
C ASP A 11 -0.37 -4.39 2.01
N GLU A 12 -0.83 -4.96 3.12
CA GLU A 12 -2.25 -4.97 3.50
C GLU A 12 -2.47 -4.65 4.97
N SER A 13 -3.68 -4.21 5.26
CA SER A 13 -4.15 -3.91 6.62
C SER A 13 -5.49 -4.57 6.87
N CYS A 14 -5.63 -5.20 8.04
CA CYS A 14 -6.86 -5.87 8.48
C CYS A 14 -7.32 -6.99 7.51
N HIS A 15 -6.39 -7.79 6.99
CA HIS A 15 -6.72 -8.83 6.00
C HIS A 15 -7.19 -10.15 6.59
N LEU A 16 -6.82 -10.48 7.84
CA LEU A 16 -7.17 -11.76 8.46
C LEU A 16 -8.69 -11.90 8.65
N GLU A 17 -9.24 -13.10 8.38
CA GLU A 17 -10.68 -13.36 8.47
C GLU A 17 -11.22 -13.18 9.88
N ASN A 18 -10.46 -13.62 10.89
CA ASN A 18 -10.86 -13.63 12.29
C ASN A 18 -10.61 -12.31 13.03
N GLU A 19 -10.17 -11.26 12.35
CA GLU A 19 -10.06 -9.94 12.94
C GLU A 19 -11.44 -9.32 13.15
N GLU A 20 -11.63 -8.61 14.26
CA GLU A 20 -12.88 -7.88 14.53
C GLU A 20 -13.20 -6.83 13.46
N CYS A 21 -12.18 -6.39 12.74
CA CYS A 21 -12.30 -5.40 11.67
C CYS A 21 -12.97 -5.97 10.42
N LYS A 22 -14.09 -5.37 10.02
CA LYS A 22 -14.78 -5.72 8.77
C LYS A 22 -14.13 -5.14 7.51
N THR A 23 -13.40 -4.03 7.63
CA THR A 23 -12.76 -3.35 6.50
C THR A 23 -11.36 -3.94 6.26
N MET A 24 -11.04 -4.21 5.00
CA MET A 24 -9.69 -4.60 4.56
C MET A 24 -9.17 -3.56 3.58
N VAL A 25 -7.88 -3.24 3.65
CA VAL A 25 -7.21 -2.37 2.69
C VAL A 25 -5.97 -3.07 2.18
N VAL A 26 -5.81 -3.10 0.85
CA VAL A 26 -4.57 -3.53 0.19
C VAL A 26 -4.03 -2.32 -0.55
N ALA A 27 -2.75 -2.01 -0.39
CA ALA A 27 -2.18 -0.83 -0.99
C ALA A 27 -0.78 -1.06 -1.55
N CYS A 28 -0.36 -0.20 -2.46
CA CYS A 28 1.02 -0.18 -2.93
C CYS A 28 1.54 1.24 -3.18
N ILE A 29 2.87 1.36 -3.05
CA ILE A 29 3.63 2.48 -3.58
C ILE A 29 4.45 1.99 -4.77
N ARG A 30 4.48 2.78 -5.85
CA ARG A 30 5.39 2.56 -6.96
C ARG A 30 6.40 3.69 -7.11
N CYS A 31 7.61 3.35 -7.55
CA CYS A 31 8.62 4.31 -7.98
C CYS A 31 9.58 3.69 -9.03
N PRO A 32 10.27 4.50 -9.86
CA PRO A 32 11.35 4.00 -10.70
C PRO A 32 12.48 3.39 -9.84
N GLN A 33 13.02 2.25 -10.27
CA GLN A 33 14.08 1.54 -9.54
C GLN A 33 15.31 2.42 -9.28
N ASN A 34 15.72 3.23 -10.25
CA ASN A 34 16.87 4.13 -10.13
C ASN A 34 16.66 5.27 -9.12
N LYS A 35 15.44 5.47 -8.62
CA LYS A 35 15.09 6.47 -7.59
C LYS A 35 14.97 5.90 -6.19
N VAL A 36 14.93 4.58 -6.05
CA VAL A 36 14.75 3.91 -4.74
C VAL A 36 15.79 4.36 -3.72
N LYS A 37 17.08 4.39 -4.10
CA LYS A 37 18.18 4.75 -3.19
C LYS A 37 18.08 6.20 -2.73
N SER A 38 17.82 7.14 -3.65
CA SER A 38 17.68 8.57 -3.28
C SER A 38 16.47 8.77 -2.38
N ILE A 39 15.31 8.19 -2.70
CA ILE A 39 14.09 8.29 -1.89
C ILE A 39 14.32 7.71 -0.49
N SER A 40 14.97 6.55 -0.37
CA SER A 40 15.30 5.96 0.93
C SER A 40 16.22 6.86 1.76
N ASN A 41 17.22 7.47 1.13
CA ASN A 41 18.12 8.41 1.79
C ASN A 41 17.39 9.67 2.26
N ASP A 42 16.46 10.20 1.47
CA ASP A 42 15.65 11.36 1.85
C ASP A 42 14.78 11.05 3.08
N ILE A 43 14.14 9.87 3.11
CA ILE A 43 13.35 9.43 4.26
C ILE A 43 14.21 9.25 5.51
N ILE A 44 15.43 8.70 5.37
CA ILE A 44 16.41 8.59 6.46
C ILE A 44 16.85 9.97 6.94
N ALA A 45 17.06 10.93 6.03
CA ALA A 45 17.40 12.31 6.38
C ALA A 45 16.26 12.99 7.15
N LEU A 46 14.99 12.76 6.75
CA LEU A 46 13.82 13.21 7.51
C LEU A 46 13.77 12.62 8.92
N LYS A 47 14.03 11.31 9.07
CA LYS A 47 14.14 10.68 10.40
C LYS A 47 15.20 11.39 11.25
N LYS A 48 16.40 11.63 10.70
CA LYS A 48 17.50 12.33 11.38
C LYS A 48 17.11 13.75 11.81
N LYS A 49 16.49 14.52 10.90
CA LYS A 49 16.01 15.89 11.18
C LYS A 49 15.07 15.94 12.39
N HIS A 50 14.21 14.95 12.53
CA HIS A 50 13.25 14.82 13.63
C HIS A 50 13.77 14.01 14.82
N LYS A 51 15.10 13.79 14.92
CA LYS A 51 15.74 13.03 16.01
C LYS A 51 15.17 11.61 16.18
N ILE A 52 14.71 11.01 15.08
CA ILE A 52 14.25 9.62 15.03
C ILE A 52 15.43 8.75 14.60
N TRP A 53 15.63 7.66 15.31
CA TRP A 53 16.70 6.71 14.98
C TRP A 53 16.51 6.16 13.55
N LYS A 54 17.60 6.10 12.76
CA LYS A 54 17.53 5.74 11.33
C LYS A 54 16.88 4.39 11.05
N TYR A 55 16.99 3.43 11.98
CA TYR A 55 16.37 2.11 11.86
C TYR A 55 14.98 2.03 12.52
N ALA A 56 14.48 3.13 13.08
CA ALA A 56 13.13 3.14 13.61
C ALA A 56 12.15 2.94 12.45
N GLU A 57 11.28 1.97 12.62
CA GLU A 57 10.28 1.62 11.63
C GLU A 57 9.16 2.67 11.58
N ILE A 58 8.81 3.12 10.38
CA ILE A 58 7.65 3.98 10.14
C ILE A 58 6.43 3.08 10.05
N LYS A 59 5.43 3.32 10.91
CA LYS A 59 4.15 2.61 10.90
C LYS A 59 3.02 3.55 11.27
N TRP A 60 1.83 3.30 10.72
CA TRP A 60 0.62 4.04 11.12
C TRP A 60 0.32 3.90 12.62
N THR A 61 0.57 2.73 13.19
CA THR A 61 0.37 2.49 14.62
C THR A 61 1.28 3.32 15.53
N LYS A 62 2.42 3.79 15.01
CA LYS A 62 3.41 4.60 15.74
C LYS A 62 3.18 6.11 15.61
N VAL A 63 2.14 6.54 14.90
CA VAL A 63 1.75 7.96 14.81
C VAL A 63 1.31 8.46 16.18
N SER A 64 1.99 9.50 16.68
CA SER A 64 1.77 10.06 18.01
C SER A 64 1.99 11.57 18.03
N LYS A 65 1.49 12.24 19.07
CA LYS A 65 1.65 13.69 19.26
C LYS A 65 3.12 14.14 19.23
N SER A 66 4.02 13.37 19.84
CA SER A 66 5.46 13.69 19.87
C SER A 66 6.16 13.54 18.51
N LYS A 67 5.62 12.77 17.58
CA LYS A 67 6.20 12.50 16.26
C LYS A 67 5.42 13.12 15.10
N ILE A 68 4.40 13.92 15.38
CA ILE A 68 3.50 14.44 14.34
C ILE A 68 4.24 15.27 13.28
N GLY A 69 5.24 16.08 13.70
CA GLY A 69 6.06 16.87 12.77
C GLY A 69 6.74 16.00 11.71
N PHE A 70 7.32 14.87 12.13
CA PHE A 70 7.91 13.91 11.20
C PHE A 70 6.89 13.35 10.21
N TYR A 71 5.74 12.88 10.69
CA TYR A 71 4.73 12.26 9.83
C TYR A 71 4.09 13.26 8.85
N LEU A 72 3.90 14.51 9.26
CA LEU A 72 3.42 15.56 8.35
C LEU A 72 4.46 15.89 7.27
N GLU A 73 5.74 16.02 7.65
CA GLU A 73 6.80 16.28 6.67
C GLU A 73 7.03 15.07 5.74
N LEU A 74 6.90 13.84 6.23
CA LEU A 74 6.92 12.63 5.41
C LEU A 74 5.76 12.60 4.40
N LEU A 75 4.57 13.04 4.82
CA LEU A 75 3.41 13.17 3.93
C LEU A 75 3.65 14.24 2.85
N GLU A 76 4.18 15.40 3.22
CA GLU A 76 4.58 16.45 2.28
C GLU A 76 5.64 15.94 1.29
N TYR A 77 6.65 15.24 1.77
CA TYR A 77 7.67 14.62 0.93
C TYR A 77 7.03 13.69 -0.10
N PHE A 78 6.11 12.82 0.33
CA PHE A 78 5.39 11.92 -0.59
C PHE A 78 4.66 12.72 -1.66
N PHE A 79 3.87 13.73 -1.32
CA PHE A 79 3.08 14.48 -2.29
C PHE A 79 3.95 15.30 -3.25
N ASN A 80 5.07 15.86 -2.79
CA ASN A 80 5.96 16.69 -3.59
C ASN A 80 6.94 15.87 -4.45
N ASN A 81 7.20 14.60 -4.13
CA ASN A 81 8.12 13.76 -4.90
C ASN A 81 7.44 13.25 -6.19
N PRO A 82 7.87 13.65 -7.40
CA PRO A 82 7.20 13.30 -8.66
C PRO A 82 7.28 11.81 -9.02
N HIS A 83 8.21 11.08 -8.41
CA HIS A 83 8.49 9.68 -8.72
C HIS A 83 7.63 8.69 -7.92
N LEU A 84 7.02 9.14 -6.81
CA LEU A 84 6.16 8.30 -5.97
C LEU A 84 4.71 8.37 -6.41
N ARG A 85 4.02 7.23 -6.43
CA ARG A 85 2.57 7.14 -6.60
C ARG A 85 2.02 6.08 -5.66
N PHE A 86 0.88 6.34 -5.08
CA PHE A 86 0.19 5.44 -4.16
C PHE A 86 -1.16 5.01 -4.73
N ARG A 87 -1.50 3.76 -4.54
CA ARG A 87 -2.83 3.22 -4.80
C ARG A 87 -3.29 2.34 -3.67
N ALA A 88 -4.56 2.46 -3.30
CA ALA A 88 -5.22 1.57 -2.35
C ALA A 88 -6.50 0.98 -2.93
N ILE A 89 -6.79 -0.27 -2.59
CA ILE A 89 -8.09 -0.93 -2.78
C ILE A 89 -8.69 -1.14 -1.40
N VAL A 90 -9.85 -0.56 -1.17
CA VAL A 90 -10.62 -0.70 0.06
C VAL A 90 -11.72 -1.71 -0.15
N VAL A 91 -11.76 -2.76 0.64
CA VAL A 91 -12.87 -3.71 0.75
C VAL A 91 -13.67 -3.32 2.00
N PRO A 92 -14.83 -2.66 1.87
CA PRO A 92 -15.54 -2.08 3.02
C PRO A 92 -16.04 -3.12 4.01
N ASN A 93 -16.36 -4.31 3.54
CA ASN A 93 -16.84 -5.40 4.39
C ASN A 93 -16.39 -6.78 3.89
N LYS A 94 -15.24 -7.25 4.38
CA LYS A 94 -14.69 -8.57 4.05
C LYS A 94 -15.57 -9.74 4.56
N ARG A 95 -16.40 -9.52 5.59
CA ARG A 95 -17.32 -10.55 6.13
C ARG A 95 -18.46 -10.87 5.15
N LYS A 96 -18.71 -10.02 4.14
CA LYS A 96 -19.71 -10.28 3.08
C LYS A 96 -19.10 -11.00 1.87
N LEU A 97 -17.81 -11.36 1.93
CA LEU A 97 -17.17 -12.13 0.87
C LEU A 97 -17.64 -13.58 0.94
N ASN A 98 -18.20 -14.08 -0.16
CA ASN A 98 -18.60 -15.48 -0.27
C ASN A 98 -17.53 -16.26 -1.04
N HIS A 99 -16.44 -16.62 -0.34
CA HIS A 99 -15.33 -17.33 -0.95
C HIS A 99 -15.72 -18.68 -1.59
N PRO A 100 -16.57 -19.52 -0.97
CA PRO A 100 -17.02 -20.78 -1.58
C PRO A 100 -17.73 -20.61 -2.91
N ALA A 101 -18.59 -19.59 -3.05
CA ALA A 101 -19.33 -19.33 -4.29
C ALA A 101 -18.41 -19.02 -5.48
N PHE A 102 -17.19 -18.56 -5.20
CA PHE A 102 -16.18 -18.24 -6.22
C PHE A 102 -15.03 -19.26 -6.27
N LYS A 103 -15.18 -20.43 -5.63
CA LYS A 103 -14.16 -21.48 -5.54
C LYS A 103 -12.78 -20.93 -5.17
N GLN A 104 -12.75 -20.06 -4.19
CA GLN A 104 -11.52 -19.41 -3.71
C GLN A 104 -11.47 -19.42 -2.19
N ASP A 105 -10.26 -19.33 -1.64
CA ASP A 105 -10.01 -19.04 -0.23
C ASP A 105 -9.64 -17.58 -0.03
N HIS A 106 -9.40 -17.21 1.21
CA HIS A 106 -8.98 -15.86 1.59
C HIS A 106 -7.64 -15.45 0.94
N ASN A 107 -6.68 -16.37 0.86
CA ASN A 107 -5.38 -16.11 0.23
C ASN A 107 -5.53 -15.85 -1.27
N THR A 108 -6.34 -16.66 -1.96
CA THR A 108 -6.64 -16.44 -3.39
C THR A 108 -7.28 -15.08 -3.62
N PHE A 109 -8.23 -14.67 -2.76
CA PHE A 109 -8.85 -13.34 -2.83
C PHE A 109 -7.80 -12.23 -2.63
N TYR A 110 -6.92 -12.37 -1.64
CA TYR A 110 -5.85 -11.43 -1.39
C TYR A 110 -4.97 -11.22 -2.64
N TYR A 111 -4.50 -12.29 -3.27
CA TYR A 111 -3.66 -12.17 -4.46
C TYR A 111 -4.42 -11.60 -5.67
N LYS A 112 -5.73 -11.83 -5.78
CA LYS A 112 -6.57 -11.13 -6.77
C LYS A 112 -6.62 -9.62 -6.53
N MET A 113 -6.60 -9.18 -5.26
CA MET A 113 -6.52 -7.75 -4.94
C MET A 113 -5.14 -7.18 -5.27
N ILE A 114 -4.05 -7.92 -5.00
CA ILE A 114 -2.70 -7.54 -5.44
C ILE A 114 -2.64 -7.41 -6.97
N TYR A 115 -3.21 -8.37 -7.71
CA TYR A 115 -3.30 -8.28 -9.15
C TYR A 115 -3.98 -6.97 -9.60
N GLN A 116 -5.19 -6.68 -9.13
CA GLN A 116 -5.92 -5.44 -9.47
C GLN A 116 -5.18 -4.17 -9.05
N LEU A 117 -4.43 -4.24 -7.95
CA LEU A 117 -3.64 -3.13 -7.45
C LEU A 117 -2.50 -2.77 -8.40
N VAL A 118 -1.76 -3.78 -8.87
CA VAL A 118 -0.56 -3.62 -9.72
C VAL A 118 -0.95 -3.38 -11.18
N ASP A 119 -1.92 -4.13 -11.69
CA ASP A 119 -2.40 -4.04 -13.08
C ASP A 119 -2.74 -2.60 -13.50
N TYR A 120 -3.29 -1.81 -12.59
CA TYR A 120 -3.55 -0.38 -12.82
C TYR A 120 -2.29 0.43 -13.20
N PHE A 121 -1.12 0.01 -12.75
CA PHE A 121 0.14 0.70 -13.01
C PHE A 121 0.93 0.12 -14.18
N LEU A 122 0.51 -1.01 -14.75
CA LEU A 122 1.24 -1.65 -15.81
C LEU A 122 1.29 -0.78 -17.06
N ARG A 123 2.45 -0.80 -17.68
CA ARG A 123 2.72 -0.21 -18.99
C ARG A 123 3.51 -1.23 -19.80
N PHE A 124 3.22 -1.32 -21.06
CA PHE A 124 3.84 -2.30 -21.97
C PHE A 124 5.35 -2.15 -22.11
N ASP A 125 5.86 -0.94 -21.90
CA ASP A 125 7.26 -0.54 -22.11
C ASP A 125 8.13 -0.60 -20.85
N CYS A 126 7.60 -1.06 -19.73
CA CYS A 126 8.30 -1.10 -18.44
C CYS A 126 8.44 -2.53 -17.91
N SER A 127 9.59 -2.81 -17.29
CA SER A 127 9.78 -3.99 -16.42
C SER A 127 9.33 -3.68 -14.99
N TYR A 128 8.91 -4.70 -14.23
CA TYR A 128 8.42 -4.52 -12.86
C TYR A 128 9.08 -5.44 -11.88
N ASN A 129 9.50 -4.88 -10.73
CA ASN A 129 9.84 -5.64 -9.52
C ASN A 129 8.73 -5.38 -8.49
N ILE A 130 7.97 -6.41 -8.17
CA ILE A 130 6.86 -6.35 -7.23
C ILE A 130 7.30 -6.98 -5.92
N TYR A 131 7.22 -6.22 -4.85
CA TYR A 131 7.56 -6.62 -3.50
C TYR A 131 6.29 -6.67 -2.66
N ALA A 132 5.95 -7.88 -2.15
CA ALA A 132 4.86 -8.04 -1.19
C ALA A 132 5.44 -8.23 0.21
N ASP A 133 4.74 -7.75 1.26
CA ASP A 133 5.18 -8.02 2.63
C ASP A 133 5.15 -9.51 2.92
N LYS A 134 6.19 -9.96 3.64
CA LYS A 134 6.39 -11.39 3.91
C LYS A 134 5.35 -11.89 4.91
N LYS A 135 4.43 -12.71 4.41
CA LYS A 135 3.50 -13.51 5.21
C LYS A 135 4.06 -14.91 5.46
N GLU A 136 3.25 -15.78 6.02
CA GLU A 136 3.59 -17.18 6.22
C GLU A 136 4.16 -17.83 4.95
N ASN A 137 5.23 -18.62 5.13
CA ASN A 137 5.88 -19.40 4.07
C ASN A 137 5.06 -20.66 3.70
N SER A 138 3.74 -20.53 3.53
CA SER A 138 2.93 -21.66 3.12
C SER A 138 3.11 -21.94 1.62
N TYR A 139 3.03 -23.21 1.24
CA TYR A 139 3.05 -23.63 -0.17
C TYR A 139 1.99 -22.89 -0.99
N ASN A 140 0.78 -22.73 -0.44
CA ASN A 140 -0.32 -22.04 -1.11
C ASN A 140 -0.01 -20.56 -1.36
N ALA A 141 0.63 -19.85 -0.43
CA ALA A 141 1.01 -18.45 -0.61
C ALA A 141 2.02 -18.30 -1.76
N LYS A 142 3.03 -19.18 -1.85
CA LYS A 142 4.00 -19.19 -2.96
C LYS A 142 3.31 -19.47 -4.30
N LYS A 143 2.44 -20.48 -4.35
CA LYS A 143 1.68 -20.82 -5.57
C LYS A 143 0.84 -19.64 -6.06
N GLN A 144 0.10 -18.96 -5.18
CA GLN A 144 -0.73 -17.81 -5.53
C GLN A 144 0.12 -16.62 -6.00
N MET A 145 1.28 -16.40 -5.38
CA MET A 145 2.22 -15.37 -5.82
C MET A 145 2.72 -15.64 -7.26
N HIS A 146 3.08 -16.87 -7.59
CA HIS A 146 3.48 -17.24 -8.95
C HIS A 146 2.34 -17.04 -9.95
N LEU A 147 1.13 -17.49 -9.63
CA LEU A 147 -0.05 -17.29 -10.48
C LEU A 147 -0.32 -15.80 -10.72
N THR A 148 -0.23 -14.97 -9.68
CA THR A 148 -0.41 -13.52 -9.80
C THR A 148 0.62 -12.91 -10.72
N ARG A 149 1.89 -13.27 -10.58
CA ARG A 149 2.96 -12.84 -11.48
C ARG A 149 2.67 -13.23 -12.92
N ASP A 150 2.23 -14.47 -13.17
CA ASP A 150 1.98 -15.00 -14.52
C ASP A 150 0.80 -14.27 -15.19
N TYR A 151 -0.27 -13.97 -14.42
CA TYR A 151 -1.37 -13.15 -14.91
C TYR A 151 -0.94 -11.71 -15.24
N LEU A 152 -0.11 -11.09 -14.40
CA LEU A 152 0.43 -9.75 -14.69
C LEU A 152 1.35 -9.78 -15.92
N GLN A 153 2.17 -10.82 -16.05
CA GLN A 153 3.07 -11.00 -17.20
C GLN A 153 2.31 -11.10 -18.52
N ALA A 154 1.11 -11.69 -18.53
CA ALA A 154 0.26 -11.75 -19.73
C ALA A 154 -0.17 -10.36 -20.23
N HIS A 155 -0.15 -9.33 -19.36
CA HIS A 155 -0.52 -7.95 -19.67
C HIS A 155 0.69 -7.02 -19.87
N CYS A 156 1.92 -7.57 -19.87
CA CYS A 156 3.13 -6.79 -19.95
C CYS A 156 4.14 -7.49 -20.88
N LEU A 157 4.73 -6.74 -21.83
CA LEU A 157 5.74 -7.27 -22.75
C LEU A 157 7.10 -7.44 -22.07
N GLN A 158 7.37 -6.63 -21.05
CA GLN A 158 8.65 -6.65 -20.33
C GLN A 158 8.57 -7.54 -19.08
N PRO A 159 9.71 -8.03 -18.58
CA PRO A 159 9.74 -8.96 -17.45
C PRO A 159 9.09 -8.41 -16.19
N ILE A 160 8.32 -9.27 -15.52
CA ILE A 160 7.77 -9.03 -14.18
C ILE A 160 8.43 -10.00 -13.19
N LYS A 161 9.05 -9.45 -12.14
CA LYS A 161 9.54 -10.19 -10.98
C LYS A 161 8.64 -9.94 -9.79
N MET A 162 8.34 -10.97 -9.00
CA MET A 162 7.55 -10.84 -7.78
C MET A 162 8.21 -11.62 -6.65
N GLU A 163 8.45 -10.96 -5.52
CA GLU A 163 9.14 -11.53 -4.35
C GLU A 163 8.54 -10.99 -3.03
N ASN A 164 8.71 -11.78 -1.98
CA ASN A 164 8.36 -11.35 -0.64
C ASN A 164 9.55 -10.70 0.04
N ILE A 165 9.33 -9.53 0.65
CA ILE A 165 10.34 -8.83 1.44
C ILE A 165 9.80 -8.54 2.85
N THR A 166 10.71 -8.28 3.77
CA THR A 166 10.35 -7.89 5.14
C THR A 166 10.23 -6.37 5.21
N SER A 167 9.11 -5.86 5.69
CA SER A 167 8.76 -4.43 5.70
C SER A 167 9.82 -3.53 6.33
N TYR A 168 10.44 -3.94 7.44
CA TYR A 168 11.47 -3.12 8.11
C TYR A 168 12.74 -2.90 7.27
N LYS A 169 12.96 -3.66 6.20
CA LYS A 169 14.13 -3.53 5.31
C LYS A 169 13.94 -2.49 4.21
N SER A 170 12.75 -1.91 4.06
CA SER A 170 12.44 -0.98 2.97
C SER A 170 11.70 0.26 3.48
N GLU A 171 12.32 1.43 3.32
CA GLU A 171 11.68 2.73 3.64
C GLU A 171 10.42 2.96 2.79
N LEU A 172 10.38 2.42 1.58
CA LEU A 172 9.22 2.51 0.69
C LEU A 172 8.07 1.62 1.15
N MET A 173 8.36 0.41 1.66
CA MET A 173 7.34 -0.45 2.26
C MET A 173 6.76 0.21 3.53
N GLN A 174 7.62 0.81 4.36
CA GLN A 174 7.20 1.53 5.56
C GLN A 174 6.37 2.78 5.22
N LEU A 175 6.72 3.50 4.15
CA LEU A 175 5.92 4.63 3.65
C LEU A 175 4.55 4.15 3.16
N ASN A 176 4.49 2.96 2.52
CA ASN A 176 3.23 2.33 2.13
C ASN A 176 2.35 2.01 3.34
N ASP A 177 2.90 1.36 4.39
CA ASP A 177 2.19 1.07 5.65
C ASP A 177 1.58 2.35 6.26
N PHE A 178 2.35 3.44 6.30
CA PHE A 178 1.88 4.72 6.82
C PHE A 178 0.67 5.27 6.04
N LEU A 179 0.74 5.32 4.71
CA LEU A 179 -0.34 5.85 3.87
C LEU A 179 -1.57 4.93 3.86
N GLN A 180 -1.33 3.63 3.77
CA GLN A 180 -2.36 2.59 3.83
C GLN A 180 -3.08 2.60 5.18
N GLY A 181 -2.34 2.75 6.26
CA GLY A 181 -2.89 2.87 7.61
C GLY A 181 -3.82 4.07 7.75
N ALA A 182 -3.51 5.20 7.11
CA ALA A 182 -4.40 6.37 7.08
C ALA A 182 -5.71 6.05 6.34
N VAL A 183 -5.65 5.40 5.17
CA VAL A 183 -6.83 4.97 4.41
C VAL A 183 -7.68 3.99 5.22
N CYS A 184 -7.03 2.98 5.83
CA CYS A 184 -7.72 1.98 6.66
C CYS A 184 -8.39 2.62 7.87
N PHE A 185 -7.66 3.48 8.59
CA PHE A 185 -8.18 4.20 9.77
C PHE A 185 -9.41 5.03 9.45
N TYR A 186 -9.41 5.74 8.32
CA TYR A 186 -10.54 6.55 7.89
C TYR A 186 -11.75 5.70 7.50
N ASN A 187 -11.55 4.63 6.72
CA ASN A 187 -12.63 3.75 6.26
C ASN A 187 -13.20 2.85 7.37
N ARG A 188 -12.50 2.71 8.48
CA ARG A 188 -13.02 2.11 9.73
C ARG A 188 -13.77 3.10 10.62
N GLU A 189 -13.90 4.35 10.19
CA GLU A 189 -14.54 5.44 10.92
C GLU A 189 -13.88 5.75 12.30
N LEU A 190 -12.65 5.28 12.52
CA LEU A 190 -11.92 5.46 13.77
C LEU A 190 -11.56 6.93 14.04
N HIS A 191 -11.59 7.79 13.01
CA HIS A 191 -11.40 9.24 13.14
C HIS A 191 -12.52 9.92 13.93
N ASN A 192 -13.71 9.27 14.05
CA ASN A 192 -14.84 9.80 14.81
C ASN A 192 -14.74 9.53 16.33
N THR A 193 -13.94 8.53 16.73
CA THR A 193 -13.88 8.06 18.14
C THR A 193 -12.49 8.18 18.75
N THR A 194 -11.46 8.44 17.95
CA THR A 194 -10.09 8.46 18.43
C THR A 194 -9.78 9.70 19.27
N THR A 195 -8.99 9.52 20.31
CA THR A 195 -8.35 10.61 21.06
C THR A 195 -6.98 11.00 20.49
N ASN A 196 -6.48 10.26 19.48
CA ASN A 196 -5.19 10.54 18.87
C ASN A 196 -5.27 11.69 17.85
N ILE A 197 -5.13 12.91 18.32
CA ILE A 197 -5.16 14.14 17.52
C ILE A 197 -4.11 14.12 16.38
N ALA A 198 -2.98 13.45 16.57
CA ALA A 198 -1.96 13.37 15.52
C ALA A 198 -2.47 12.61 14.29
N LYS A 199 -3.20 11.52 14.47
CA LYS A 199 -3.83 10.79 13.36
C LYS A 199 -4.88 11.63 12.64
N ILE A 200 -5.68 12.40 13.38
CA ILE A 200 -6.66 13.33 12.81
C ILE A 200 -5.96 14.37 11.94
N LYS A 201 -4.89 15.00 12.44
CA LYS A 201 -4.12 16.00 11.67
C LYS A 201 -3.57 15.44 10.36
N ILE A 202 -3.12 14.20 10.34
CA ILE A 202 -2.65 13.54 9.11
C ILE A 202 -3.81 13.34 8.13
N ILE A 203 -4.96 12.86 8.60
CA ILE A 203 -6.16 12.70 7.76
C ILE A 203 -6.57 14.04 7.14
N GLU A 204 -6.61 15.12 7.93
CA GLU A 204 -6.94 16.46 7.42
C GLU A 204 -5.88 16.92 6.40
N ALA A 205 -4.59 16.73 6.66
CA ALA A 205 -3.53 17.07 5.72
C ALA A 205 -3.63 16.29 4.39
N ILE A 206 -4.13 15.06 4.39
CA ILE A 206 -4.44 14.33 3.15
C ILE A 206 -5.65 14.96 2.45
N LYS A 207 -6.70 15.30 3.18
CA LYS A 207 -7.94 15.89 2.63
C LYS A 207 -7.71 17.27 2.01
N THR A 208 -6.80 18.10 2.55
CA THR A 208 -6.43 19.39 1.94
C THR A 208 -5.86 19.27 0.53
N ARG A 209 -5.40 18.06 0.12
CA ARG A 209 -4.94 17.74 -1.23
C ARG A 209 -6.08 17.29 -2.16
N SER A 210 -7.33 17.60 -1.86
CA SER A 210 -8.52 17.18 -2.60
C SER A 210 -8.70 15.66 -2.67
N ILE A 211 -8.13 14.91 -1.69
CA ILE A 211 -8.26 13.46 -1.59
C ILE A 211 -9.48 13.10 -0.74
N VAL A 212 -10.36 12.26 -1.29
CA VAL A 212 -11.52 11.70 -0.59
C VAL A 212 -11.24 10.23 -0.26
N LEU A 213 -11.03 9.95 1.04
CA LEU A 213 -10.48 8.65 1.48
C LEU A 213 -11.47 7.47 1.43
N ASN A 214 -12.78 7.72 1.36
CA ASN A 214 -13.85 6.70 1.38
C ASN A 214 -14.70 6.64 0.09
N LYS A 215 -14.17 7.17 -1.00
CA LYS A 215 -14.79 7.11 -2.33
C LYS A 215 -13.76 6.72 -3.39
N ASN A 216 -14.23 6.27 -4.55
CA ASN A 216 -13.36 6.10 -5.70
C ASN A 216 -12.69 7.43 -6.04
N GLN A 217 -11.37 7.41 -6.08
CA GLN A 217 -10.53 8.59 -6.29
C GLN A 217 -9.50 8.29 -7.37
N ASN A 218 -9.71 8.82 -8.57
CA ASN A 218 -8.73 8.70 -9.65
C ASN A 218 -7.74 9.88 -9.64
N HIS A 219 -7.04 10.04 -8.52
CA HIS A 219 -6.01 11.07 -8.39
C HIS A 219 -4.65 10.49 -8.83
N PRO A 220 -3.87 11.17 -9.70
CA PRO A 220 -2.66 10.61 -10.29
C PRO A 220 -1.57 10.28 -9.27
N LYS A 221 -1.60 10.89 -8.10
CA LYS A 221 -0.65 10.72 -7.02
C LYS A 221 -1.14 9.77 -5.93
N PHE A 222 -2.45 9.79 -5.63
CA PHE A 222 -3.06 9.07 -4.51
C PHE A 222 -4.40 8.48 -4.97
N ASN A 223 -4.36 7.30 -5.55
CA ASN A 223 -5.53 6.64 -6.11
C ASN A 223 -6.22 5.73 -5.09
N ILE A 224 -7.54 5.76 -5.05
CA ILE A 224 -8.34 4.88 -4.18
C ILE A 224 -9.43 4.20 -5.02
N LEU A 225 -9.55 2.89 -4.89
CA LEU A 225 -10.65 2.09 -5.39
C LEU A 225 -11.44 1.50 -4.22
N ILE A 226 -12.73 1.82 -4.13
CA ILE A 226 -13.65 1.12 -3.23
C ILE A 226 -14.17 -0.10 -3.97
N TRP A 227 -13.65 -1.26 -3.57
CA TRP A 227 -14.01 -2.52 -4.18
C TRP A 227 -15.39 -2.99 -3.70
N ARG A 228 -16.21 -3.44 -4.64
CA ARG A 228 -17.52 -4.04 -4.36
C ARG A 228 -17.64 -5.34 -5.14
N PRO A 229 -18.19 -6.42 -4.54
CA PRO A 229 -18.45 -7.63 -5.30
C PRO A 229 -19.46 -7.32 -6.41
N ASN A 230 -19.26 -7.92 -7.58
CA ASN A 230 -20.25 -7.87 -8.63
C ASN A 230 -21.55 -8.50 -8.09
N LYS A 231 -22.65 -7.79 -8.23
CA LYS A 231 -23.97 -8.38 -8.01
C LYS A 231 -24.15 -9.44 -9.11
N LYS A 232 -24.31 -10.71 -8.70
CA LYS A 232 -24.88 -11.73 -9.60
C LYS A 232 -26.36 -11.47 -9.73
#